data_a8e3baf568b728f7668477d19e0f74da
#
_entry.id   a8e3baf568b728f7668477d19e0f74da
#
_cell.length_a   1.000
_cell.length_b   1.000
_cell.length_c   1.000
_cell.angle_alpha   90.00
_cell.angle_beta   90.00
_cell.angle_gamma   90.00
#
_symmetry.space_group_name_H-M   'P 1'
#
loop_
_entity.id
_entity.type
_entity.pdbx_description
1 polymer ?
#
loop_
_entity_poly.entity_id
_entity_poly.type
_entity_poly.pdbx_seq_one_letter_code
_entity_poly.pdbx_strand_id
1 'polypeptide(L)'
;MKALPQQRGRIRLGLAALAAIAALTVPQVAQAAPSEDDIAKAQAAEEAAKLSVAEIEVRLAQVSAQAQSATQAAQMAGEDLNAANIALGQARATADQAQADADRAQAEFEEGKKQIASIAQTAYRDGNASLDALAPYLDSDGLRTVETKKSSIDSFSNSAETKMQNVAALEQVANVMRGAADQALAAQQSATDEVQARTDAANAAASSAQAQQRTVEAQRSAYIEELAKKQNTTVDLIQQREAALEAERQAAAEAAARAAAEAAAQAA
;
A
#
# COMPACT_ATOMS: atom_id res chain seq x y z
N MET A 1 -11.45 -11.76 59.29
CA MET A 1 -11.18 -12.45 60.59
C MET A 1 -9.77 -13.00 60.55
N LYS A 2 -9.00 -12.60 61.60
CA LYS A 2 -7.73 -13.16 62.14
C LYS A 2 -6.50 -13.02 61.23
N ALA A 3 -5.58 -12.15 61.49
CA ALA A 3 -4.80 -11.79 62.68
C ALA A 3 -3.34 -12.31 62.54
N LEU A 4 -2.42 -11.35 62.57
CA LEU A 4 -0.97 -11.45 62.69
C LEU A 4 -0.57 -12.31 63.95
N PRO A 5 0.70 -12.74 64.05
CA PRO A 5 1.53 -11.92 64.93
C PRO A 5 2.97 -11.65 64.51
N GLN A 6 3.43 -10.52 64.99
CA GLN A 6 4.80 -10.10 65.18
C GLN A 6 5.59 -11.09 66.04
N GLN A 7 6.91 -11.18 65.78
CA GLN A 7 7.88 -11.37 66.90
C GLN A 7 9.15 -10.53 66.68
N ARG A 8 9.40 -9.76 67.74
CA ARG A 8 10.60 -8.96 68.02
C ARG A 8 11.68 -9.88 68.62
N GLY A 9 12.92 -9.59 68.31
CA GLY A 9 14.07 -10.21 69.00
C GLY A 9 15.35 -9.41 68.82
N ARG A 10 15.71 -8.84 69.80
CA ARG A 10 16.67 -7.85 70.33
C ARG A 10 18.14 -8.26 70.20
N ILE A 11 18.95 -7.28 69.78
CA ILE A 11 20.22 -6.76 70.33
C ILE A 11 21.26 -7.79 70.69
N ARG A 12 22.46 -7.64 70.11
CA ARG A 12 23.74 -7.56 70.89
C ARG A 12 24.81 -6.72 70.14
N LEU A 13 25.32 -5.75 70.86
CA LEU A 13 26.46 -4.92 70.56
C LEU A 13 27.75 -5.76 70.40
N GLY A 14 28.61 -5.35 69.49
CA GLY A 14 30.04 -5.72 69.47
C GLY A 14 30.83 -4.61 68.83
N LEU A 15 31.45 -3.77 69.65
CA LEU A 15 32.45 -2.78 69.27
C LEU A 15 33.70 -3.53 68.80
N ALA A 16 34.33 -3.11 67.67
CA ALA A 16 35.80 -2.94 67.61
C ALA A 16 36.29 -2.45 66.25
N ALA A 17 37.08 -1.45 66.31
CA ALA A 17 38.24 -1.12 65.46
C ALA A 17 38.05 -0.36 64.15
N LEU A 18 38.43 0.93 64.26
CA LEU A 18 38.83 1.82 63.17
C LEU A 18 39.89 1.18 62.26
N ALA A 19 39.66 1.21 60.95
CA ALA A 19 40.68 1.36 59.94
C ALA A 19 40.15 2.31 58.90
N ALA A 20 40.51 3.58 58.95
CA ALA A 20 40.24 4.57 57.91
C ALA A 20 41.17 4.26 56.73
N ILE A 21 40.58 3.58 55.69
CA ILE A 21 41.14 3.57 54.37
C ILE A 21 40.34 4.62 53.62
N ALA A 22 40.91 5.79 53.41
CA ALA A 22 40.50 6.79 52.51
C ALA A 22 40.63 6.20 51.07
N ALA A 23 39.59 5.48 50.59
CA ALA A 23 39.48 5.16 49.20
C ALA A 23 39.15 6.47 48.49
N LEU A 24 40.13 7.04 47.83
CA LEU A 24 39.98 8.03 46.77
C LEU A 24 39.11 7.36 45.68
N THR A 25 37.82 7.52 45.79
CA THR A 25 36.91 7.29 44.66
C THR A 25 37.17 8.40 43.65
N VAL A 26 38.15 8.17 42.78
CA VAL A 26 38.21 8.88 41.51
C VAL A 26 36.86 8.58 40.83
N PRO A 27 36.02 9.59 40.50
CA PRO A 27 34.84 9.34 39.69
C PRO A 27 35.36 8.79 38.37
N GLN A 28 35.21 7.50 38.14
CA GLN A 28 35.31 6.94 36.81
C GLN A 28 34.17 7.59 36.01
N VAL A 29 34.52 8.67 35.30
CA VAL A 29 33.69 9.17 34.22
C VAL A 29 33.56 7.96 33.29
N ALA A 30 32.44 7.29 33.34
CA ALA A 30 32.11 6.30 32.34
C ALA A 30 32.17 7.05 31.01
N GLN A 31 33.26 6.90 30.29
CA GLN A 31 33.35 7.38 28.91
C GLN A 31 32.28 6.58 28.19
N ALA A 32 31.16 7.25 27.87
CA ALA A 32 30.16 6.70 26.97
C ALA A 32 30.94 6.25 25.73
N ALA A 33 30.68 5.01 25.29
CA ALA A 33 31.25 4.53 24.04
C ALA A 33 30.91 5.55 22.93
N PRO A 34 31.88 5.86 22.06
CA PRO A 34 31.65 6.82 20.98
C PRO A 34 30.40 6.42 20.21
N SER A 35 29.52 7.37 19.94
CA SER A 35 28.35 7.13 19.12
C SER A 35 28.78 6.83 17.67
N GLU A 36 27.90 6.19 16.89
CA GLU A 36 28.16 5.94 15.46
C GLU A 36 28.44 7.27 14.73
N ASP A 37 27.78 8.35 15.14
CA ASP A 37 28.01 9.69 14.60
C ASP A 37 29.41 10.24 14.95
N ASP A 38 29.92 9.97 16.15
CA ASP A 38 31.28 10.38 16.56
C ASP A 38 32.33 9.59 15.77
N ILE A 39 32.12 8.32 15.55
CA ILE A 39 32.99 7.47 14.71
C ILE A 39 32.99 7.96 13.25
N ALA A 40 31.84 8.23 12.70
CA ALA A 40 31.72 8.74 11.33
C ALA A 40 32.40 10.10 11.17
N LYS A 41 32.27 11.02 12.12
CA LYS A 41 32.96 12.32 12.13
C LYS A 41 34.48 12.16 12.20
N ALA A 42 34.96 11.26 13.06
CA ALA A 42 36.42 11.03 13.22
C ALA A 42 37.04 10.46 11.93
N GLN A 43 36.34 9.50 11.28
CA GLN A 43 36.76 8.93 10.01
C GLN A 43 36.77 9.98 8.89
N ALA A 44 35.71 10.79 8.80
CA ALA A 44 35.64 11.87 7.80
C ALA A 44 36.73 12.93 8.02
N ALA A 45 37.06 13.27 9.27
CA ALA A 45 38.13 14.20 9.59
C ALA A 45 39.51 13.66 9.18
N GLU A 46 39.76 12.36 9.40
CA GLU A 46 41.01 11.71 8.96
C GLU A 46 41.15 11.71 7.41
N GLU A 47 40.07 11.40 6.69
CA GLU A 47 40.07 11.45 5.22
C GLU A 47 40.29 12.88 4.71
N ALA A 48 39.57 13.86 5.25
CA ALA A 48 39.68 15.26 4.84
C ALA A 48 41.12 15.80 5.04
N ALA A 49 41.79 15.41 6.11
CA ALA A 49 43.15 15.86 6.38
C ALA A 49 44.17 15.42 5.31
N LYS A 50 43.89 14.33 4.62
CA LYS A 50 44.76 13.76 3.57
C LYS A 50 44.59 14.44 2.22
N LEU A 51 43.50 15.19 2.04
CA LEU A 51 43.13 15.77 0.73
C LEU A 51 43.73 17.16 0.52
N SER A 52 43.95 17.53 -0.73
CA SER A 52 44.27 18.92 -1.14
C SER A 52 42.97 19.77 -1.10
N VAL A 53 43.13 21.11 -1.15
CA VAL A 53 41.99 22.05 -1.20
C VAL A 53 41.06 21.75 -2.39
N ALA A 54 41.59 21.51 -3.57
CA ALA A 54 40.78 21.20 -4.74
C ALA A 54 40.03 19.88 -4.62
N GLU A 55 40.67 18.87 -4.04
CA GLU A 55 40.00 17.57 -3.77
C GLU A 55 38.89 17.69 -2.74
N ILE A 56 39.07 18.52 -1.71
CA ILE A 56 38.01 18.77 -0.71
C ILE A 56 36.81 19.46 -1.37
N GLU A 57 37.02 20.45 -2.23
CA GLU A 57 35.93 21.13 -2.95
C GLU A 57 35.14 20.16 -3.85
N VAL A 58 35.84 19.26 -4.56
CA VAL A 58 35.20 18.21 -5.37
C VAL A 58 34.42 17.24 -4.48
N ARG A 59 34.98 16.83 -3.33
CA ARG A 59 34.29 15.93 -2.39
C ARG A 59 33.03 16.56 -1.79
N LEU A 60 33.08 17.84 -1.42
CA LEU A 60 31.91 18.58 -0.94
C LEU A 60 30.77 18.56 -1.98
N ALA A 61 31.11 18.79 -3.27
CA ALA A 61 30.11 18.71 -4.33
C ALA A 61 29.55 17.29 -4.50
N GLN A 62 30.38 16.25 -4.41
CA GLN A 62 29.92 14.84 -4.50
C GLN A 62 29.02 14.47 -3.35
N VAL A 63 29.37 14.84 -2.13
CA VAL A 63 28.60 14.56 -0.92
C VAL A 63 27.23 15.23 -0.96
N SER A 64 27.16 16.50 -1.42
CA SER A 64 25.88 17.18 -1.63
C SER A 64 25.01 16.49 -2.70
N ALA A 65 25.60 16.06 -3.82
CA ALA A 65 24.89 15.31 -4.85
C ALA A 65 24.37 13.96 -4.35
N GLN A 66 25.12 13.26 -3.50
CA GLN A 66 24.68 12.01 -2.88
C GLN A 66 23.46 12.22 -1.96
N ALA A 67 23.46 13.28 -1.15
CA ALA A 67 22.33 13.62 -0.29
C ALA A 67 21.06 13.92 -1.11
N GLN A 68 21.21 14.71 -2.18
CA GLN A 68 20.11 15.01 -3.09
C GLN A 68 19.56 13.75 -3.76
N SER A 69 20.44 12.89 -4.27
CA SER A 69 20.06 11.62 -4.90
C SER A 69 19.29 10.70 -3.93
N ALA A 70 19.75 10.57 -2.68
CA ALA A 70 19.06 9.77 -1.66
C ALA A 70 17.68 10.36 -1.32
N THR A 71 17.57 11.68 -1.21
CA THR A 71 16.30 12.36 -0.96
C THR A 71 15.32 12.15 -2.12
N GLN A 72 15.79 12.28 -3.36
CA GLN A 72 14.97 12.02 -4.55
C GLN A 72 14.48 10.58 -4.61
N ALA A 73 15.35 9.60 -4.31
CA ALA A 73 14.96 8.19 -4.25
C ALA A 73 13.86 7.94 -3.21
N ALA A 74 13.94 8.57 -2.03
CA ALA A 74 12.91 8.47 -1.01
C ALA A 74 11.58 9.12 -1.45
N GLN A 75 11.64 10.27 -2.13
CA GLN A 75 10.46 10.94 -2.70
C GLN A 75 9.79 10.08 -3.77
N MET A 76 10.55 9.53 -4.72
CA MET A 76 10.03 8.64 -5.76
C MET A 76 9.36 7.39 -5.15
N ALA A 77 9.97 6.78 -4.14
CA ALA A 77 9.36 5.65 -3.46
C ALA A 77 8.05 6.02 -2.73
N GLY A 78 7.97 7.24 -2.20
CA GLY A 78 6.74 7.80 -1.63
C GLY A 78 5.64 8.04 -2.67
N GLU A 79 6.01 8.54 -3.85
CA GLU A 79 5.09 8.72 -4.98
C GLU A 79 4.58 7.38 -5.52
N ASP A 80 5.47 6.39 -5.64
CA ASP A 80 5.10 5.02 -6.02
C ASP A 80 4.10 4.40 -5.04
N LEU A 81 4.32 4.60 -3.73
CA LEU A 81 3.37 4.15 -2.71
C LEU A 81 2.02 4.86 -2.84
N ASN A 82 2.01 6.17 -3.09
CA ASN A 82 0.77 6.91 -3.31
C ASN A 82 0.03 6.41 -4.56
N ALA A 83 0.74 6.16 -5.66
CA ALA A 83 0.16 5.58 -6.87
C ALA A 83 -0.43 4.19 -6.61
N ALA A 84 0.26 3.33 -5.86
CA ALA A 84 -0.25 2.02 -5.47
C ALA A 84 -1.52 2.11 -4.59
N ASN A 85 -1.60 3.07 -3.67
CA ASN A 85 -2.80 3.31 -2.86
C ASN A 85 -4.00 3.77 -3.72
N ILE A 86 -3.77 4.62 -4.71
CA ILE A 86 -4.81 5.03 -5.68
C ILE A 86 -5.30 3.81 -6.48
N ALA A 87 -4.36 2.99 -6.99
CA ALA A 87 -4.69 1.77 -7.72
C ALA A 87 -5.50 0.77 -6.86
N LEU A 88 -5.15 0.60 -5.59
CA LEU A 88 -5.91 -0.21 -4.65
C LEU A 88 -7.33 0.35 -4.44
N GLY A 89 -7.47 1.67 -4.32
CA GLY A 89 -8.79 2.32 -4.23
C GLY A 89 -9.67 2.02 -5.44
N GLN A 90 -9.11 2.09 -6.64
CA GLN A 90 -9.79 1.76 -7.90
C GLN A 90 -10.13 0.27 -7.99
N ALA A 91 -9.19 -0.62 -7.63
CA ALA A 91 -9.41 -2.06 -7.64
C ALA A 91 -10.54 -2.47 -6.67
N ARG A 92 -10.61 -1.85 -5.48
CA ARG A 92 -11.71 -2.06 -4.52
C ARG A 92 -13.06 -1.63 -5.11
N ALA A 93 -13.15 -0.43 -5.67
CA ALA A 93 -14.37 0.06 -6.28
C ALA A 93 -14.83 -0.84 -7.44
N THR A 94 -13.90 -1.35 -8.24
CA THR A 94 -14.19 -2.29 -9.33
C THR A 94 -14.68 -3.64 -8.78
N ALA A 95 -14.07 -4.17 -7.71
CA ALA A 95 -14.49 -5.42 -7.09
C ALA A 95 -15.89 -5.31 -6.47
N ASP A 96 -16.17 -4.21 -5.76
CA ASP A 96 -17.48 -3.95 -5.17
C ASP A 96 -18.56 -3.85 -6.25
N GLN A 97 -18.28 -3.17 -7.36
CA GLN A 97 -19.21 -3.06 -8.50
C GLN A 97 -19.42 -4.42 -9.17
N ALA A 98 -18.36 -5.17 -9.44
CA ALA A 98 -18.45 -6.49 -10.07
C ALA A 98 -19.23 -7.49 -9.20
N GLN A 99 -19.03 -7.43 -7.86
CA GLN A 99 -19.80 -8.24 -6.92
C GLN A 99 -21.29 -7.87 -6.95
N ALA A 100 -21.62 -6.57 -6.93
CA ALA A 100 -23.01 -6.12 -7.00
C ALA A 100 -23.69 -6.53 -8.31
N ASP A 101 -22.95 -6.51 -9.42
CA ASP A 101 -23.47 -6.94 -10.71
C ASP A 101 -23.66 -8.47 -10.77
N ALA A 102 -22.76 -9.24 -10.18
CA ALA A 102 -22.90 -10.69 -10.03
C ALA A 102 -24.11 -11.07 -9.17
N ASP A 103 -24.29 -10.38 -8.04
CA ASP A 103 -25.45 -10.60 -7.15
C ASP A 103 -26.77 -10.29 -7.85
N ARG A 104 -26.81 -9.21 -8.63
CA ARG A 104 -27.98 -8.83 -9.43
C ARG A 104 -28.27 -9.88 -10.49
N ALA A 105 -27.27 -10.29 -11.26
CA ALA A 105 -27.44 -11.31 -12.28
C ALA A 105 -27.88 -12.66 -11.69
N GLN A 106 -27.38 -13.03 -10.53
CA GLN A 106 -27.81 -14.22 -9.82
C GLN A 106 -29.27 -14.09 -9.36
N ALA A 107 -29.69 -12.95 -8.84
CA ALA A 107 -31.07 -12.71 -8.42
C ALA A 107 -32.04 -12.79 -9.61
N GLU A 108 -31.69 -12.24 -10.78
CA GLU A 108 -32.46 -12.32 -12.01
C GLU A 108 -32.58 -13.76 -12.49
N PHE A 109 -31.51 -14.55 -12.43
CA PHE A 109 -31.53 -15.96 -12.77
C PHE A 109 -32.46 -16.76 -11.82
N GLU A 110 -32.35 -16.54 -10.50
CA GLU A 110 -33.22 -17.22 -9.51
C GLU A 110 -34.70 -16.84 -9.70
N GLU A 111 -34.99 -15.60 -10.05
CA GLU A 111 -36.35 -15.16 -10.35
C GLU A 111 -36.86 -15.83 -11.64
N GLY A 112 -36.03 -15.92 -12.67
CA GLY A 112 -36.34 -16.67 -13.87
C GLY A 112 -36.68 -18.14 -13.61
N LYS A 113 -35.90 -18.80 -12.75
CA LYS A 113 -36.18 -20.18 -12.31
C LYS A 113 -37.53 -20.32 -11.60
N LYS A 114 -37.89 -19.37 -10.73
CA LYS A 114 -39.21 -19.37 -10.07
C LYS A 114 -40.34 -19.24 -11.07
N GLN A 115 -40.18 -18.41 -12.11
CA GLN A 115 -41.16 -18.27 -13.17
C GLN A 115 -41.37 -19.59 -13.93
N ILE A 116 -40.27 -20.31 -14.27
CA ILE A 116 -40.40 -21.65 -14.89
C ILE A 116 -41.08 -22.64 -13.94
N ALA A 117 -40.71 -22.64 -12.66
CA ALA A 117 -41.37 -23.53 -11.68
C ALA A 117 -42.86 -23.27 -11.55
N SER A 118 -43.28 -22.00 -11.61
CA SER A 118 -44.72 -21.65 -11.62
C SER A 118 -45.45 -22.14 -12.87
N ILE A 119 -44.82 -22.08 -14.03
CA ILE A 119 -45.34 -22.61 -15.28
C ILE A 119 -45.49 -24.14 -15.21
N ALA A 120 -44.45 -24.83 -14.69
CA ALA A 120 -44.49 -26.27 -14.50
C ALA A 120 -45.57 -26.71 -13.51
N GLN A 121 -45.77 -25.95 -12.41
CA GLN A 121 -46.86 -26.22 -11.45
C GLN A 121 -48.25 -26.04 -12.10
N THR A 122 -48.40 -24.98 -12.91
CA THR A 122 -49.68 -24.74 -13.64
C THR A 122 -49.92 -25.85 -14.65
N ALA A 123 -48.91 -26.21 -15.45
CA ALA A 123 -49.02 -27.31 -16.41
C ALA A 123 -49.33 -28.66 -15.73
N TYR A 124 -48.72 -28.93 -14.58
CA TYR A 124 -49.02 -30.17 -13.80
C TYR A 124 -50.44 -30.18 -13.28
N ARG A 125 -50.89 -29.07 -12.72
CA ARG A 125 -52.23 -28.92 -12.16
C ARG A 125 -53.30 -28.99 -13.27
N ASP A 126 -53.08 -28.33 -14.38
CA ASP A 126 -53.96 -28.30 -15.53
C ASP A 126 -53.83 -29.57 -16.39
N GLY A 127 -52.67 -30.24 -16.38
CA GLY A 127 -52.41 -31.51 -17.06
C GLY A 127 -53.16 -32.69 -16.43
N ASN A 128 -53.50 -32.65 -15.09
CA ASN A 128 -54.44 -33.59 -14.53
C ASN A 128 -55.90 -33.36 -15.01
N ALA A 129 -56.16 -32.14 -15.52
CA ALA A 129 -57.40 -31.83 -16.27
C ALA A 129 -57.37 -32.30 -17.71
N SER A 130 -56.22 -32.84 -18.22
CA SER A 130 -56.12 -33.31 -19.60
C SER A 130 -56.89 -34.60 -19.87
N LEU A 131 -57.30 -35.34 -18.88
CA LEU A 131 -58.34 -36.37 -19.04
C LEU A 131 -59.73 -35.75 -19.22
N ASP A 132 -59.98 -34.61 -18.58
CA ASP A 132 -61.16 -33.76 -18.86
C ASP A 132 -61.00 -33.01 -20.18
N ALA A 133 -59.78 -32.80 -20.66
CA ALA A 133 -59.53 -32.23 -21.99
C ALA A 133 -59.92 -33.18 -23.16
N LEU A 134 -60.07 -34.45 -22.90
CA LEU A 134 -60.65 -35.43 -23.85
C LEU A 134 -62.15 -35.47 -23.82
N ALA A 135 -62.80 -35.01 -22.75
CA ALA A 135 -64.25 -34.95 -22.65
C ALA A 135 -64.93 -34.12 -23.76
N PRO A 136 -64.37 -32.98 -24.19
CA PRO A 136 -64.93 -32.22 -25.34
C PRO A 136 -64.79 -32.91 -26.69
N TYR A 137 -63.95 -33.92 -26.84
CA TYR A 137 -63.83 -34.72 -28.06
C TYR A 137 -64.94 -35.74 -28.17
N LEU A 138 -65.65 -35.95 -27.09
CA LEU A 138 -66.79 -36.88 -27.01
C LEU A 138 -68.15 -36.16 -27.19
N ASP A 139 -68.16 -34.82 -27.17
CA ASP A 139 -69.37 -34.01 -27.42
C ASP A 139 -69.36 -33.35 -28.81
N SER A 140 -70.48 -33.29 -29.43
CA SER A 140 -70.71 -33.06 -30.86
C SER A 140 -70.40 -31.60 -31.38
N ASP A 141 -69.90 -30.69 -30.56
CA ASP A 141 -69.52 -29.33 -30.97
C ASP A 141 -67.98 -29.18 -31.18
N GLY A 142 -67.31 -30.28 -31.41
CA GLY A 142 -65.88 -30.51 -31.11
C GLY A 142 -64.82 -29.79 -31.91
N LEU A 143 -65.01 -29.52 -33.24
CA LEU A 143 -63.90 -29.09 -34.12
C LEU A 143 -63.39 -27.67 -33.81
N ARG A 144 -64.27 -26.72 -33.54
CA ARG A 144 -63.88 -25.33 -33.21
C ARG A 144 -63.22 -25.19 -31.88
N THR A 145 -63.69 -25.99 -30.89
CA THR A 145 -63.13 -26.05 -29.54
C THR A 145 -61.76 -26.73 -29.53
N VAL A 146 -61.56 -27.75 -30.36
CA VAL A 146 -60.27 -28.45 -30.55
C VAL A 146 -59.22 -27.51 -31.12
N GLU A 147 -59.56 -26.72 -32.15
CA GLU A 147 -58.68 -25.80 -32.83
C GLU A 147 -58.23 -24.65 -31.83
N THR A 148 -59.20 -24.11 -31.07
CA THR A 148 -58.90 -23.10 -30.04
C THR A 148 -58.04 -23.65 -28.94
N LYS A 149 -58.29 -24.89 -28.46
CA LYS A 149 -57.46 -25.54 -27.45
C LYS A 149 -56.08 -25.89 -27.97
N LYS A 150 -55.97 -26.38 -29.19
CA LYS A 150 -54.66 -26.62 -29.84
C LYS A 150 -53.86 -25.32 -29.94
N SER A 151 -54.44 -24.25 -30.41
CA SER A 151 -53.81 -22.93 -30.48
C SER A 151 -53.36 -22.43 -29.12
N SER A 152 -54.14 -22.66 -28.05
CA SER A 152 -53.77 -22.30 -26.68
C SER A 152 -52.62 -23.15 -26.16
N ILE A 153 -52.60 -24.46 -26.44
CA ILE A 153 -51.51 -25.37 -26.07
C ILE A 153 -50.23 -24.98 -26.80
N ASP A 154 -50.31 -24.73 -28.12
CA ASP A 154 -49.16 -24.31 -28.92
C ASP A 154 -48.60 -22.96 -28.43
N SER A 155 -49.48 -22.00 -28.12
CA SER A 155 -49.10 -20.70 -27.55
C SER A 155 -48.44 -20.82 -26.18
N PHE A 156 -48.95 -21.72 -25.31
CA PHE A 156 -48.39 -22.01 -24.00
C PHE A 156 -47.01 -22.66 -24.13
N SER A 157 -46.87 -23.68 -25.00
CA SER A 157 -45.62 -24.37 -25.27
C SER A 157 -44.53 -23.42 -25.80
N ASN A 158 -44.88 -22.58 -26.78
CA ASN A 158 -43.95 -21.57 -27.32
C ASN A 158 -43.54 -20.55 -26.26
N SER A 159 -44.48 -20.13 -25.38
CA SER A 159 -44.19 -19.23 -24.28
C SER A 159 -43.29 -19.88 -23.24
N ALA A 160 -43.51 -21.15 -22.90
CA ALA A 160 -42.67 -21.92 -21.99
C ALA A 160 -41.24 -22.10 -22.55
N GLU A 161 -41.11 -22.47 -23.81
CA GLU A 161 -39.81 -22.60 -24.47
C GLU A 161 -39.02 -21.28 -24.47
N THR A 162 -39.66 -20.17 -24.86
CA THR A 162 -39.03 -18.84 -24.82
C THR A 162 -38.54 -18.50 -23.41
N LYS A 163 -39.33 -18.79 -22.38
CA LYS A 163 -38.93 -18.53 -21.01
C LYS A 163 -37.78 -19.43 -20.56
N MET A 164 -37.74 -20.69 -20.96
CA MET A 164 -36.62 -21.59 -20.70
C MET A 164 -35.34 -21.10 -21.36
N GLN A 165 -35.40 -20.64 -22.62
CA GLN A 165 -34.26 -20.05 -23.31
C GLN A 165 -33.78 -18.77 -22.62
N ASN A 166 -34.70 -17.91 -22.15
CA ASN A 166 -34.34 -16.71 -21.39
C ASN A 166 -33.63 -17.05 -20.07
N VAL A 167 -34.10 -18.06 -19.34
CA VAL A 167 -33.45 -18.49 -18.11
C VAL A 167 -32.07 -19.10 -18.35
N ALA A 168 -31.92 -19.87 -19.43
CA ALA A 168 -30.60 -20.36 -19.84
C ALA A 168 -29.63 -19.20 -20.18
N ALA A 169 -30.11 -18.15 -20.82
CA ALA A 169 -29.32 -16.94 -21.06
C ALA A 169 -28.97 -16.22 -19.77
N LEU A 170 -29.90 -16.07 -18.82
CA LEU A 170 -29.65 -15.48 -17.50
C LEU A 170 -28.63 -16.29 -16.70
N GLU A 171 -28.65 -17.61 -16.78
CA GLU A 171 -27.62 -18.46 -16.16
C GLU A 171 -26.22 -18.16 -16.70
N GLN A 172 -26.10 -18.03 -18.04
CA GLN A 172 -24.82 -17.67 -18.65
C GLN A 172 -24.34 -16.30 -18.20
N VAL A 173 -25.26 -15.31 -18.16
CA VAL A 173 -24.93 -13.97 -17.64
C VAL A 173 -24.47 -14.04 -16.19
N ALA A 174 -25.19 -14.74 -15.34
CA ALA A 174 -24.82 -14.91 -13.91
C ALA A 174 -23.42 -15.57 -13.76
N ASN A 175 -23.13 -16.57 -14.59
CA ASN A 175 -21.82 -17.23 -14.57
C ASN A 175 -20.70 -16.30 -15.04
N VAL A 176 -20.92 -15.51 -16.09
CA VAL A 176 -19.96 -14.52 -16.59
C VAL A 176 -19.71 -13.43 -15.54
N MET A 177 -20.78 -12.90 -14.94
CA MET A 177 -20.66 -11.86 -13.90
C MET A 177 -19.96 -12.37 -12.64
N ARG A 178 -20.20 -13.62 -12.24
CA ARG A 178 -19.46 -14.26 -11.15
C ARG A 178 -17.97 -14.39 -11.47
N GLY A 179 -17.64 -14.85 -12.67
CA GLY A 179 -16.25 -14.90 -13.11
C GLY A 179 -15.58 -13.53 -13.17
N ALA A 180 -16.31 -12.48 -13.53
CA ALA A 180 -15.80 -11.11 -13.50
C ALA A 180 -15.58 -10.61 -12.06
N ALA A 181 -16.46 -10.94 -11.14
CA ALA A 181 -16.29 -10.63 -9.71
C ALA A 181 -15.06 -11.33 -9.11
N ASP A 182 -14.87 -12.61 -9.41
CA ASP A 182 -13.69 -13.37 -8.96
C ASP A 182 -12.39 -12.75 -9.48
N GLN A 183 -12.36 -12.33 -10.75
CA GLN A 183 -11.19 -11.65 -11.33
C GLN A 183 -10.95 -10.28 -10.69
N ALA A 184 -11.99 -9.51 -10.41
CA ALA A 184 -11.88 -8.22 -9.76
C ALA A 184 -11.38 -8.35 -8.30
N LEU A 185 -11.83 -9.36 -7.57
CA LEU A 185 -11.31 -9.69 -6.24
C LEU A 185 -9.83 -10.10 -6.27
N ALA A 186 -9.42 -10.89 -7.25
CA ALA A 186 -8.01 -11.26 -7.43
C ALA A 186 -7.15 -10.03 -7.75
N ALA A 187 -7.65 -9.13 -8.59
CA ALA A 187 -6.97 -7.87 -8.89
C ALA A 187 -6.86 -6.95 -7.65
N GLN A 188 -7.91 -6.88 -6.83
CA GLN A 188 -7.87 -6.17 -5.55
C GLN A 188 -6.83 -6.76 -4.60
N GLN A 189 -6.73 -8.08 -4.50
CA GLN A 189 -5.71 -8.75 -3.67
C GLN A 189 -4.31 -8.39 -4.17
N SER A 190 -4.06 -8.49 -5.47
CA SER A 190 -2.77 -8.11 -6.06
C SER A 190 -2.42 -6.64 -5.80
N ALA A 191 -3.39 -5.74 -5.87
CA ALA A 191 -3.18 -4.33 -5.55
C ALA A 191 -2.88 -4.11 -4.05
N THR A 192 -3.45 -4.94 -3.17
CA THR A 192 -3.13 -4.91 -1.73
C THR A 192 -1.69 -5.34 -1.47
N ASP A 193 -1.26 -6.42 -2.12
CA ASP A 193 0.11 -6.95 -2.01
C ASP A 193 1.12 -5.93 -2.56
N GLU A 194 0.78 -5.23 -3.64
CA GLU A 194 1.61 -4.15 -4.20
C GLU A 194 1.74 -2.97 -3.23
N VAL A 195 0.66 -2.53 -2.57
CA VAL A 195 0.73 -1.49 -1.54
C VAL A 195 1.66 -1.90 -0.41
N GLN A 196 1.62 -3.15 0.04
CA GLN A 196 2.53 -3.63 1.07
C GLN A 196 3.98 -3.56 0.59
N ALA A 197 4.28 -4.05 -0.61
CA ALA A 197 5.61 -4.01 -1.19
C ALA A 197 6.13 -2.58 -1.35
N ARG A 198 5.29 -1.64 -1.81
CA ARG A 198 5.65 -0.21 -1.94
C ARG A 198 5.83 0.47 -0.58
N THR A 199 5.06 0.06 0.44
CA THR A 199 5.24 0.55 1.81
C THR A 199 6.61 0.15 2.36
N ASP A 200 7.00 -1.10 2.18
CA ASP A 200 8.30 -1.60 2.62
C ASP A 200 9.45 -0.91 1.87
N ALA A 201 9.30 -0.72 0.56
CA ALA A 201 10.27 -0.01 -0.27
C ALA A 201 10.40 1.48 0.14
N ALA A 202 9.29 2.18 0.39
CA ALA A 202 9.30 3.57 0.84
C ALA A 202 9.96 3.73 2.22
N ASN A 203 9.67 2.83 3.16
CA ASN A 203 10.30 2.81 4.47
C ASN A 203 11.81 2.55 4.38
N ALA A 204 12.24 1.61 3.54
CA ALA A 204 13.64 1.31 3.30
C ALA A 204 14.35 2.51 2.65
N ALA A 205 13.75 3.14 1.64
CA ALA A 205 14.30 4.32 0.97
C ALA A 205 14.42 5.51 1.93
N ALA A 206 13.41 5.76 2.76
CA ALA A 206 13.43 6.81 3.78
C ALA A 206 14.52 6.57 4.82
N SER A 207 14.66 5.35 5.32
CA SER A 207 15.70 4.96 6.28
C SER A 207 17.10 5.11 5.68
N SER A 208 17.28 4.69 4.42
CA SER A 208 18.52 4.86 3.67
C SER A 208 18.86 6.34 3.47
N ALA A 209 17.89 7.17 3.09
CA ALA A 209 18.08 8.60 2.93
C ALA A 209 18.52 9.28 4.24
N GLN A 210 17.90 8.92 5.38
CA GLN A 210 18.28 9.44 6.68
C GLN A 210 19.70 9.03 7.08
N ALA A 211 20.08 7.76 6.87
CA ALA A 211 21.42 7.28 7.13
C ALA A 211 22.45 8.02 6.27
N GLN A 212 22.14 8.18 4.98
CA GLN A 212 22.99 8.91 4.04
C GLN A 212 23.13 10.38 4.44
N GLN A 213 22.06 11.06 4.85
CA GLN A 213 22.12 12.44 5.34
C GLN A 213 23.04 12.60 6.52
N ARG A 214 22.99 11.71 7.54
CA ARG A 214 23.91 11.75 8.69
C ARG A 214 25.37 11.59 8.27
N THR A 215 25.64 10.63 7.38
CA THR A 215 27.00 10.41 6.85
C THR A 215 27.49 11.63 6.09
N VAL A 216 26.65 12.20 5.23
CA VAL A 216 26.93 13.40 4.45
C VAL A 216 27.21 14.58 5.36
N GLU A 217 26.42 14.78 6.40
CA GLU A 217 26.60 15.89 7.35
C GLU A 217 27.94 15.77 8.11
N ALA A 218 28.29 14.56 8.57
CA ALA A 218 29.59 14.32 9.19
C ALA A 218 30.76 14.59 8.25
N GLN A 219 30.70 14.11 7.02
CA GLN A 219 31.73 14.35 5.98
C GLN A 219 31.81 15.83 5.62
N ARG A 220 30.68 16.49 5.44
CA ARG A 220 30.62 17.92 5.11
C ARG A 220 31.27 18.77 6.20
N SER A 221 30.95 18.52 7.45
CA SER A 221 31.57 19.22 8.58
C SER A 221 33.08 19.03 8.57
N ALA A 222 33.57 17.82 8.42
CA ALA A 222 34.99 17.52 8.39
C ALA A 222 35.72 18.20 7.20
N TYR A 223 35.14 18.16 6.04
CA TYR A 223 35.73 18.82 4.84
C TYR A 223 35.74 20.34 4.98
N ILE A 224 34.70 20.95 5.54
CA ILE A 224 34.64 22.41 5.77
C ILE A 224 35.69 22.83 6.82
N GLU A 225 35.83 22.10 7.91
CA GLU A 225 36.83 22.38 8.91
C GLU A 225 38.27 22.28 8.38
N GLU A 226 38.57 21.24 7.59
CA GLU A 226 39.86 21.05 6.98
C GLU A 226 40.16 22.10 5.90
N LEU A 227 39.14 22.46 5.11
CA LEU A 227 39.26 23.52 4.11
C LEU A 227 39.58 24.88 4.79
N ALA A 228 38.89 25.17 5.90
CA ALA A 228 39.14 26.39 6.67
C ALA A 228 40.59 26.45 7.20
N LYS A 229 41.10 25.32 7.70
CA LYS A 229 42.52 25.21 8.15
C LYS A 229 43.46 25.42 6.99
N LYS A 230 43.28 24.77 5.83
CA LYS A 230 44.16 24.84 4.67
C LYS A 230 44.14 26.22 3.98
N GLN A 231 43.01 26.90 4.02
CA GLN A 231 42.86 28.24 3.46
C GLN A 231 43.14 29.34 4.48
N ASN A 232 43.46 28.98 5.73
CA ASN A 232 43.74 29.92 6.84
C ASN A 232 42.57 30.93 7.02
N THR A 233 41.33 30.44 6.93
CA THR A 233 40.08 31.22 7.05
C THR A 233 39.18 30.65 8.12
N THR A 234 38.00 31.24 8.30
CA THR A 234 37.02 30.76 9.29
C THR A 234 36.05 29.75 8.68
N VAL A 235 35.58 28.82 9.52
CA VAL A 235 34.58 27.83 9.14
C VAL A 235 33.30 28.52 8.60
N ASP A 236 32.87 29.62 9.24
CA ASP A 236 31.68 30.36 8.83
C ASP A 236 31.77 30.91 7.40
N LEU A 237 32.93 31.43 6.99
CA LEU A 237 33.11 31.92 5.63
C LEU A 237 33.08 30.80 4.60
N ILE A 238 33.64 29.63 4.92
CA ILE A 238 33.55 28.46 4.05
C ILE A 238 32.11 27.97 3.94
N GLN A 239 31.36 27.90 5.04
CA GLN A 239 29.96 27.51 5.03
C GLN A 239 29.10 28.45 4.20
N GLN A 240 29.30 29.76 4.29
CA GLN A 240 28.60 30.76 3.48
C GLN A 240 28.89 30.59 1.99
N ARG A 241 30.15 30.37 1.64
CA ARG A 241 30.56 30.13 0.26
C ARG A 241 29.93 28.86 -0.30
N GLU A 242 30.00 27.76 0.44
CA GLU A 242 29.39 26.48 0.03
C GLU A 242 27.86 26.59 -0.12
N ALA A 243 27.19 27.28 0.79
CA ALA A 243 25.76 27.52 0.69
C ALA A 243 25.40 28.34 -0.57
N ALA A 244 26.21 29.35 -0.92
CA ALA A 244 26.02 30.15 -2.11
C ALA A 244 26.22 29.32 -3.39
N LEU A 245 27.27 28.49 -3.45
CA LEU A 245 27.53 27.58 -4.57
C LEU A 245 26.45 26.52 -4.74
N GLU A 246 25.89 26.03 -3.64
CA GLU A 246 24.80 25.07 -3.69
C GLU A 246 23.49 25.72 -4.20
N ALA A 247 23.18 26.94 -3.75
CA ALA A 247 22.03 27.70 -4.24
C ALA A 247 22.17 28.00 -5.76
N GLU A 248 23.37 28.33 -6.23
CA GLU A 248 23.64 28.55 -7.65
C GLU A 248 23.44 27.27 -8.49
N ARG A 249 23.91 26.10 -8.00
CA ARG A 249 23.67 24.81 -8.64
C ARG A 249 22.19 24.44 -8.68
N GLN A 250 21.45 24.68 -7.60
CA GLN A 250 20.00 24.44 -7.56
C GLN A 250 19.26 25.33 -8.55
N ALA A 251 19.58 26.63 -8.59
CA ALA A 251 18.97 27.55 -9.53
C ALA A 251 19.27 27.15 -11.00
N ALA A 252 20.49 26.70 -11.29
CA ALA A 252 20.86 26.21 -12.61
C ALA A 252 20.10 24.91 -12.98
N ALA A 253 19.94 23.98 -12.03
CA ALA A 253 19.18 22.75 -12.23
C ALA A 253 17.70 23.04 -12.47
N GLU A 254 17.09 23.94 -11.70
CA GLU A 254 15.70 24.37 -11.91
C GLU A 254 15.50 25.06 -13.25
N ALA A 255 16.43 25.92 -13.66
CA ALA A 255 16.38 26.56 -14.97
C ALA A 255 16.47 25.55 -16.10
N ALA A 256 17.35 24.55 -15.99
CA ALA A 256 17.45 23.45 -16.94
C ALA A 256 16.18 22.60 -17.01
N ALA A 257 15.56 22.30 -15.86
CA ALA A 257 14.31 21.56 -15.78
C ALA A 257 13.14 22.31 -16.43
N ARG A 258 13.04 23.62 -16.20
CA ARG A 258 12.04 24.49 -16.85
C ARG A 258 12.22 24.54 -18.36
N ALA A 259 13.47 24.72 -18.83
CA ALA A 259 13.77 24.71 -20.26
C ALA A 259 13.43 23.37 -20.92
N ALA A 260 13.71 22.25 -20.24
CA ALA A 260 13.34 20.92 -20.73
C ALA A 260 11.82 20.73 -20.79
N ALA A 261 11.07 21.19 -19.79
CA ALA A 261 9.61 21.14 -19.77
C ALA A 261 8.98 22.00 -20.87
N GLU A 262 9.51 23.21 -21.12
CA GLU A 262 9.09 24.08 -22.22
C GLU A 262 9.37 23.46 -23.59
N ALA A 263 10.54 22.84 -23.78
CA ALA A 263 10.88 22.14 -25.00
C ALA A 263 9.96 20.93 -25.25
N ALA A 264 9.61 20.18 -24.21
CA ALA A 264 8.67 19.06 -24.30
C ALA A 264 7.24 19.54 -24.66
N ALA A 265 6.80 20.67 -24.08
CA ALA A 265 5.49 21.25 -24.38
C ALA A 265 5.38 21.81 -25.80
N GLN A 266 6.51 22.26 -26.39
CA GLN A 266 6.56 22.73 -27.79
C GLN A 266 6.62 21.56 -28.80
N ALA A 267 7.03 20.38 -28.37
CA ALA A 267 7.14 19.19 -29.22
C ALA A 267 5.84 18.33 -29.25
N ALA A 268 4.89 18.61 -28.35
CA ALA A 268 3.58 17.92 -28.22
C ALA A 268 2.48 18.66 -28.98
#